data_5df9e32bdba5b1cc0269312769e732e3
#
_entry.id   5df9e32bdba5b1cc0269312769e732e3
#
_cell.length_a   1.000
_cell.length_b   1.000
_cell.length_c   1.000
_cell.angle_alpha   90.00
_cell.angle_beta   90.00
_cell.angle_gamma   90.00
#
_symmetry.space_group_name_H-M   'P 1'
#
loop_
_entity.id
_entity.type
_entity.pdbx_description
1 polymer ?
#
loop_
_entity_poly.entity_id
_entity_poly.type
_entity_poly.pdbx_seq_one_letter_code
_entity_poly.pdbx_strand_id
1 'polypeptide(L)'
;MDRIRIVGGQRLNGTIPISGAKNATLPLMIASLLTAETLILENVPRLADVIQLQRILGNHGVDIMIAGKRSNDEPASGRTLHISAKNIVDTTAPYELVSTMRASFWVIAPLLARMGEAKVSMPGGCAIGTRPVDLLIMALEKLGAEIEIEGGYVIARAKNGLRGGEIKFPKVTVSGTHVALMAATLARGTTIIDNAAREPEIGDVADCLNKMGAKVTGIGTSRLVVEGVAKLNGARHAVLPDRIETGTYAMAVAMTGGDVLLQNTRPELLQSALDVLTQTGTTVTTTNEGIRIARNGAGLLPVDVTTAPFPGFPTDLQAQLMALMSLAKGTSHITETIFENRFMHVQELARLGARITLDGETATIEGVKRLHGAPVMATDLRASVSLVIAALAAEGETMVNRVYHLDRGFERLEEKLSRCGAVIERISS
;
A
#
# COMPACT_ATOMS: atom_id res chain seq x y z
N MET A 1 2.77 -20.83 14.17
CA MET A 1 2.88 -19.63 13.32
C MET A 1 3.12 -20.09 11.89
N ASP A 2 2.26 -19.69 10.95
CA ASP A 2 2.35 -20.16 9.56
C ASP A 2 3.69 -19.83 8.92
N ARG A 3 4.10 -20.70 8.00
CA ARG A 3 5.31 -20.58 7.20
C ARG A 3 4.96 -20.84 5.74
N ILE A 4 5.78 -20.37 4.81
CA ILE A 4 5.65 -20.68 3.40
C ILE A 4 6.90 -21.45 2.95
N ARG A 5 6.66 -22.61 2.36
CA ARG A 5 7.66 -23.46 1.71
C ARG A 5 7.66 -23.17 0.22
N ILE A 6 8.82 -22.96 -0.36
CA ILE A 6 9.02 -22.67 -1.79
C ILE A 6 10.13 -23.56 -2.32
N VAL A 7 9.84 -24.26 -3.42
CA VAL A 7 10.87 -24.95 -4.21
C VAL A 7 11.07 -24.16 -5.49
N GLY A 8 12.22 -23.51 -5.60
CA GLY A 8 12.48 -22.59 -6.71
C GLY A 8 12.83 -23.27 -8.03
N GLY A 9 13.10 -22.44 -9.05
CA GLY A 9 13.54 -22.88 -10.37
C GLY A 9 12.42 -23.13 -11.39
N GLN A 10 11.14 -22.90 -11.03
CA GLN A 10 10.01 -23.00 -11.95
C GLN A 10 9.75 -21.68 -12.67
N ARG A 11 9.48 -21.74 -13.98
CA ARG A 11 9.00 -20.56 -14.73
C ARG A 11 7.54 -20.30 -14.44
N LEU A 12 7.18 -19.03 -14.32
CA LEU A 12 5.79 -18.64 -14.10
C LEU A 12 5.06 -18.44 -15.43
N ASN A 13 3.95 -19.13 -15.63
CA ASN A 13 3.12 -18.99 -16.84
C ASN A 13 1.64 -19.00 -16.47
N GLY A 14 0.87 -18.14 -17.10
CA GLY A 14 -0.58 -18.09 -16.89
C GLY A 14 -1.13 -16.70 -16.67
N THR A 15 -2.11 -16.59 -15.78
CA THR A 15 -2.81 -15.33 -15.48
C THR A 15 -2.89 -15.12 -13.98
N ILE A 16 -2.54 -13.91 -13.53
CA ILE A 16 -2.70 -13.48 -12.15
C ILE A 16 -3.68 -12.30 -12.10
N PRO A 17 -4.85 -12.48 -11.50
CA PRO A 17 -5.78 -11.37 -11.27
C PRO A 17 -5.23 -10.48 -10.15
N ILE A 18 -5.15 -9.18 -10.42
CA ILE A 18 -4.69 -8.20 -9.44
C ILE A 18 -5.84 -7.80 -8.52
N SER A 19 -5.58 -7.81 -7.23
CA SER A 19 -6.53 -7.41 -6.19
C SER A 19 -6.68 -5.90 -6.10
N GLY A 20 -7.72 -5.43 -5.41
CA GLY A 20 -7.85 -4.02 -5.04
C GLY A 20 -6.69 -3.54 -4.16
N ALA A 21 -6.30 -2.28 -4.35
CA ALA A 21 -5.15 -1.70 -3.69
C ALA A 21 -5.36 -1.57 -2.18
N LYS A 22 -4.45 -2.16 -1.40
CA LYS A 22 -4.40 -1.98 0.05
C LYS A 22 -4.34 -0.49 0.42
N ASN A 23 -3.43 0.24 -0.21
CA ASN A 23 -3.14 1.63 0.11
C ASN A 23 -4.30 2.59 -0.26
N ALA A 24 -5.24 2.16 -1.12
CA ALA A 24 -6.49 2.87 -1.38
C ALA A 24 -7.64 2.40 -0.48
N THR A 25 -7.73 1.09 -0.23
CA THR A 25 -8.81 0.52 0.60
C THR A 25 -8.87 1.14 1.98
N LEU A 26 -7.72 1.31 2.64
CA LEU A 26 -7.69 1.82 4.01
C LEU A 26 -8.26 3.26 4.11
N PRO A 27 -7.79 4.25 3.34
CA PRO A 27 -8.37 5.59 3.41
C PRO A 27 -9.81 5.65 2.90
N LEU A 28 -10.21 4.83 1.91
CA LEU A 28 -11.60 4.73 1.46
C LEU A 28 -12.53 4.22 2.56
N MET A 29 -12.11 3.20 3.32
CA MET A 29 -12.88 2.74 4.49
C MET A 29 -12.98 3.82 5.57
N ILE A 30 -11.91 4.56 5.82
CA ILE A 30 -11.89 5.66 6.79
C ILE A 30 -12.82 6.81 6.36
N ALA A 31 -12.91 7.09 5.05
CA ALA A 31 -13.81 8.11 4.51
C ALA A 31 -15.31 7.85 4.82
N SER A 32 -15.68 6.59 5.12
CA SER A 32 -17.06 6.28 5.56
C SER A 32 -17.48 7.02 6.82
N LEU A 33 -16.54 7.39 7.69
CA LEU A 33 -16.81 8.17 8.90
C LEU A 33 -17.31 9.59 8.60
N LEU A 34 -17.11 10.10 7.37
CA LEU A 34 -17.55 11.44 6.97
C LEU A 34 -19.05 11.55 6.70
N THR A 35 -19.78 10.44 6.61
CA THR A 35 -21.20 10.42 6.29
C THR A 35 -22.01 9.50 7.21
N ALA A 36 -23.29 9.82 7.40
CA ALA A 36 -24.23 8.92 8.08
C ALA A 36 -24.86 7.89 7.11
N GLU A 37 -24.69 8.08 5.80
CA GLU A 37 -25.20 7.19 4.78
C GLU A 37 -24.19 6.05 4.47
N THR A 38 -24.67 4.98 3.83
CA THR A 38 -23.84 3.82 3.54
C THR A 38 -22.87 4.10 2.38
N LEU A 39 -21.57 3.88 2.63
CA LEU A 39 -20.54 3.79 1.60
C LEU A 39 -20.38 2.33 1.17
N ILE A 40 -20.50 2.05 -0.13
CA ILE A 40 -20.32 0.73 -0.71
C ILE A 40 -18.99 0.69 -1.45
N LEU A 41 -18.06 -0.12 -0.96
CA LEU A 41 -16.76 -0.31 -1.58
C LEU A 41 -16.70 -1.69 -2.25
N GLU A 42 -16.41 -1.70 -3.55
CA GLU A 42 -16.21 -2.90 -4.35
C GLU A 42 -14.71 -3.17 -4.54
N ASN A 43 -14.36 -4.38 -4.96
CA ASN A 43 -12.97 -4.81 -5.17
C ASN A 43 -12.08 -4.66 -3.92
N VAL A 44 -12.64 -4.87 -2.74
CA VAL A 44 -11.89 -4.78 -1.48
C VAL A 44 -11.08 -6.06 -1.24
N PRO A 45 -9.74 -6.00 -1.09
CA PRO A 45 -8.92 -7.17 -0.87
C PRO A 45 -9.11 -7.76 0.53
N ARG A 46 -8.86 -9.06 0.68
CA ARG A 46 -8.86 -9.72 1.98
C ARG A 46 -7.46 -9.70 2.58
N LEU A 47 -7.17 -8.67 3.37
CA LEU A 47 -5.87 -8.44 4.00
C LEU A 47 -6.02 -8.28 5.52
N ALA A 48 -4.97 -8.63 6.27
CA ALA A 48 -4.96 -8.47 7.72
C ALA A 48 -5.15 -7.01 8.15
N ASP A 49 -4.56 -6.05 7.43
CA ASP A 49 -4.70 -4.62 7.68
C ASP A 49 -6.15 -4.13 7.44
N VAL A 50 -6.86 -4.69 6.44
CA VAL A 50 -8.28 -4.39 6.20
C VAL A 50 -9.15 -4.92 7.34
N ILE A 51 -8.88 -6.13 7.82
CA ILE A 51 -9.58 -6.73 8.98
C ILE A 51 -9.32 -5.91 10.24
N GLN A 52 -8.09 -5.46 10.45
CA GLN A 52 -7.76 -4.60 11.60
C GLN A 52 -8.51 -3.27 11.53
N LEU A 53 -8.59 -2.65 10.35
CA LEU A 53 -9.35 -1.41 10.20
C LEU A 53 -10.85 -1.60 10.44
N GLN A 54 -11.43 -2.75 10.06
CA GLN A 54 -12.83 -3.07 10.40
C GLN A 54 -13.05 -3.05 11.92
N ARG A 55 -12.11 -3.56 12.71
CA ARG A 55 -12.19 -3.53 14.18
C ARG A 55 -12.14 -2.09 14.71
N ILE A 56 -11.27 -1.26 14.14
CA ILE A 56 -11.14 0.16 14.52
C ILE A 56 -12.43 0.90 14.22
N LEU A 57 -12.98 0.75 13.02
CA LEU A 57 -14.24 1.36 12.64
C LEU A 57 -15.40 0.87 13.51
N GLY A 58 -15.43 -0.44 13.82
CA GLY A 58 -16.40 -1.02 14.76
C GLY A 58 -16.34 -0.40 16.16
N ASN A 59 -15.16 -0.04 16.66
CA ASN A 59 -15.00 0.69 17.92
C ASN A 59 -15.70 2.05 17.92
N HIS A 60 -15.77 2.70 16.74
CA HIS A 60 -16.48 3.95 16.57
C HIS A 60 -17.99 3.79 16.33
N GLY A 61 -18.52 2.56 16.31
CA GLY A 61 -19.93 2.25 16.07
C GLY A 61 -20.29 2.09 14.58
N VAL A 62 -19.30 1.83 13.73
CA VAL A 62 -19.54 1.60 12.30
C VAL A 62 -19.99 0.16 12.07
N ASP A 63 -21.12 -0.01 11.39
CA ASP A 63 -21.62 -1.31 10.93
C ASP A 63 -21.00 -1.65 9.56
N ILE A 64 -20.42 -2.86 9.45
CA ILE A 64 -19.82 -3.33 8.21
C ILE A 64 -20.42 -4.66 7.81
N MET A 65 -21.12 -4.69 6.69
CA MET A 65 -21.61 -5.90 6.06
C MET A 65 -20.72 -6.27 4.87
N ILE A 66 -20.29 -7.52 4.83
CA ILE A 66 -19.46 -8.05 3.76
C ILE A 66 -20.36 -8.85 2.81
N ALA A 67 -20.48 -8.39 1.57
CA ALA A 67 -21.14 -9.11 0.49
C ALA A 67 -20.10 -9.67 -0.49
N GLY A 68 -20.38 -10.81 -1.09
CA GLY A 68 -19.52 -11.49 -2.07
C GLY A 68 -19.48 -12.99 -1.80
N LYS A 69 -19.55 -13.78 -2.86
CA LYS A 69 -19.45 -15.25 -2.76
C LYS A 69 -18.03 -15.64 -2.32
N ARG A 70 -17.93 -16.55 -1.35
CA ARG A 70 -16.77 -17.43 -1.23
C ARG A 70 -16.86 -18.43 -2.38
N SER A 71 -16.37 -18.10 -3.56
CA SER A 71 -16.08 -19.09 -4.56
C SER A 71 -14.61 -19.46 -4.43
N ASN A 72 -14.32 -20.70 -4.11
CA ASN A 72 -12.96 -21.24 -4.17
C ASN A 72 -12.45 -21.28 -5.62
N ASP A 73 -13.35 -21.11 -6.61
CA ASP A 73 -13.09 -21.30 -8.03
C ASP A 73 -12.88 -20.00 -8.82
N GLU A 74 -13.21 -18.81 -8.24
CA GLU A 74 -12.97 -17.52 -8.89
C GLU A 74 -11.92 -16.71 -8.13
N PRO A 75 -10.68 -16.60 -8.66
CA PRO A 75 -9.58 -15.91 -7.99
C PRO A 75 -9.69 -14.39 -7.95
N ALA A 76 -10.65 -13.78 -8.62
CA ALA A 76 -10.63 -12.37 -8.96
C ALA A 76 -11.80 -11.52 -8.46
N SER A 77 -12.73 -12.05 -7.69
CA SER A 77 -13.80 -11.20 -7.15
C SER A 77 -13.40 -10.62 -5.79
N GLY A 78 -12.91 -9.39 -5.79
CA GLY A 78 -12.80 -8.59 -4.58
C GLY A 78 -14.15 -8.56 -3.83
N ARG A 79 -14.10 -8.44 -2.52
CA ARG A 79 -15.32 -8.38 -1.69
C ARG A 79 -15.96 -7.00 -1.84
N THR A 80 -17.27 -6.96 -1.65
CA THR A 80 -18.01 -5.70 -1.49
C THR A 80 -18.25 -5.47 -0.01
N LEU A 81 -17.86 -4.31 0.49
CA LEU A 81 -18.15 -3.85 1.84
C LEU A 81 -19.26 -2.80 1.80
N HIS A 82 -20.30 -2.99 2.59
CA HIS A 82 -21.30 -1.97 2.91
C HIS A 82 -20.94 -1.41 4.27
N ILE A 83 -20.52 -0.14 4.34
CA ILE A 83 -19.99 0.50 5.53
C ILE A 83 -20.93 1.61 5.94
N SER A 84 -21.54 1.51 7.11
CA SER A 84 -22.50 2.48 7.64
C SER A 84 -22.01 3.07 8.96
N ALA A 85 -21.64 4.34 8.93
CA ALA A 85 -21.25 5.13 10.09
C ALA A 85 -22.42 6.03 10.55
N LYS A 86 -23.64 5.49 10.59
CA LYS A 86 -24.86 6.24 10.91
C LYS A 86 -24.75 6.93 12.26
N ASN A 87 -24.30 6.21 13.27
CA ASN A 87 -24.14 6.70 14.64
C ASN A 87 -22.70 6.48 15.08
N ILE A 88 -21.93 7.54 15.27
CA ILE A 88 -20.62 7.48 15.92
C ILE A 88 -20.84 7.43 17.41
N VAL A 89 -20.42 6.33 18.05
CA VAL A 89 -20.63 6.08 19.48
C VAL A 89 -19.42 6.46 20.33
N ASP A 90 -18.23 6.48 19.75
CA ASP A 90 -16.99 6.88 20.40
C ASP A 90 -16.05 7.56 19.43
N THR A 91 -15.46 8.69 19.82
CA THR A 91 -14.46 9.43 19.05
C THR A 91 -13.02 9.11 19.48
N THR A 92 -12.85 8.13 20.37
CA THR A 92 -11.54 7.65 20.85
C THR A 92 -11.09 6.42 20.09
N ALA A 93 -9.89 6.46 19.51
CA ALA A 93 -9.20 5.30 18.96
C ALA A 93 -8.07 4.87 19.92
N PRO A 94 -8.24 3.77 20.68
CA PRO A 94 -7.32 3.39 21.76
C PRO A 94 -6.01 2.77 21.22
N TYR A 95 -4.98 2.79 22.06
CA TYR A 95 -3.63 2.31 21.74
C TYR A 95 -3.61 0.87 21.21
N GLU A 96 -4.37 -0.05 21.81
CA GLU A 96 -4.40 -1.47 21.43
C GLU A 96 -4.86 -1.70 19.99
N LEU A 97 -5.70 -0.80 19.46
CA LEU A 97 -6.16 -0.86 18.09
C LEU A 97 -5.24 -0.11 17.12
N VAL A 98 -4.70 1.05 17.54
CA VAL A 98 -3.91 1.94 16.67
C VAL A 98 -2.47 1.46 16.51
N SER A 99 -1.87 0.88 17.55
CA SER A 99 -0.45 0.51 17.60
C SER A 99 -0.02 -0.49 16.53
N THR A 100 -0.94 -1.33 16.07
CA THR A 100 -0.65 -2.42 15.12
C THR A 100 -0.61 -1.96 13.66
N MET A 101 -1.25 -0.82 13.34
CA MET A 101 -1.35 -0.32 11.97
C MET A 101 -1.37 1.20 11.95
N ARG A 102 -0.37 1.80 11.29
CA ARG A 102 -0.18 3.25 11.28
C ARG A 102 -1.34 4.04 10.64
N ALA A 103 -1.96 3.50 9.58
CA ALA A 103 -3.10 4.13 8.91
C ALA A 103 -4.32 4.31 9.85
N SER A 104 -4.38 3.58 10.96
CA SER A 104 -5.40 3.73 11.99
C SER A 104 -5.48 5.15 12.55
N PHE A 105 -4.36 5.87 12.56
CA PHE A 105 -4.31 7.25 13.03
C PHE A 105 -5.14 8.21 12.15
N TRP A 106 -5.36 7.88 10.89
CA TRP A 106 -6.08 8.77 9.96
C TRP A 106 -7.56 8.95 10.29
N VAL A 107 -8.14 8.12 11.16
CA VAL A 107 -9.53 8.28 11.64
C VAL A 107 -9.73 9.63 12.35
N ILE A 108 -8.63 10.26 12.81
CA ILE A 108 -8.67 11.59 13.44
C ILE A 108 -9.31 12.64 12.53
N ALA A 109 -9.05 12.58 11.22
CA ALA A 109 -9.55 13.57 10.26
C ALA A 109 -11.08 13.55 10.10
N PRO A 110 -11.72 12.43 9.72
CA PRO A 110 -13.16 12.39 9.57
C PRO A 110 -13.91 12.51 10.90
N LEU A 111 -13.38 11.96 12.00
CA LEU A 111 -13.99 12.13 13.32
C LEU A 111 -14.01 13.60 13.74
N LEU A 112 -12.87 14.29 13.62
CA LEU A 112 -12.81 15.73 13.91
C LEU A 112 -13.72 16.55 13.01
N ALA A 113 -13.69 16.27 11.70
CA ALA A 113 -14.49 17.04 10.73
C ALA A 113 -16.00 16.88 10.94
N ARG A 114 -16.46 15.68 11.31
CA ARG A 114 -17.88 15.38 11.48
C ARG A 114 -18.39 15.58 12.91
N MET A 115 -17.58 15.22 13.92
CA MET A 115 -18.01 15.22 15.32
C MET A 115 -17.48 16.44 16.10
N GLY A 116 -16.51 17.18 15.55
CA GLY A 116 -15.88 18.32 16.22
C GLY A 116 -14.81 17.95 17.24
N GLU A 117 -14.60 16.66 17.49
CA GLU A 117 -13.56 16.15 18.36
C GLU A 117 -13.08 14.75 17.94
N ALA A 118 -11.82 14.46 18.25
CA ALA A 118 -11.25 13.12 18.11
C ALA A 118 -10.09 12.94 19.11
N LYS A 119 -10.00 11.74 19.70
CA LYS A 119 -8.89 11.35 20.57
C LYS A 119 -8.26 10.08 20.02
N VAL A 120 -7.09 10.17 19.42
CA VAL A 120 -6.45 9.04 18.73
C VAL A 120 -5.09 8.78 19.33
N SER A 121 -4.83 7.53 19.71
CA SER A 121 -3.50 7.13 20.19
C SER A 121 -2.45 7.40 19.13
N MET A 122 -1.27 7.86 19.56
CA MET A 122 -0.13 7.94 18.66
C MET A 122 0.20 6.54 18.14
N PRO A 123 0.49 6.39 16.84
CA PRO A 123 0.85 5.10 16.28
C PRO A 123 2.19 4.63 16.86
N GLY A 124 2.34 3.34 17.06
CA GLY A 124 3.61 2.72 17.46
C GLY A 124 4.74 3.00 16.48
N GLY A 125 5.97 2.68 16.87
CA GLY A 125 7.15 2.78 16.02
C GLY A 125 7.01 2.00 14.71
N CYS A 126 7.78 2.38 13.70
CA CYS A 126 7.81 1.71 12.41
C CYS A 126 9.22 1.17 12.14
N ALA A 127 9.31 -0.09 11.71
CA ALA A 127 10.59 -0.75 11.44
C ALA A 127 11.39 -0.09 10.29
N ILE A 128 10.71 0.56 9.36
CA ILE A 128 11.34 1.17 8.16
C ILE A 128 11.79 2.62 8.33
N GLY A 129 11.65 3.21 9.52
CA GLY A 129 12.13 4.57 9.82
C GLY A 129 11.19 5.39 10.68
N THR A 130 11.65 6.60 11.03
CA THR A 130 10.83 7.59 11.75
C THR A 130 9.72 8.10 10.86
N ARG A 131 8.49 8.02 11.33
CA ARG A 131 7.30 8.46 10.58
C ARG A 131 6.42 9.30 11.51
N PRO A 132 6.86 10.50 11.87
CA PRO A 132 6.14 11.37 12.79
C PRO A 132 4.76 11.74 12.23
N VAL A 133 3.84 12.10 13.10
CA VAL A 133 2.48 12.55 12.72
C VAL A 133 2.37 14.09 12.63
N ASP A 134 3.50 14.77 12.73
CA ASP A 134 3.62 16.23 12.73
C ASP A 134 2.94 16.90 11.53
N LEU A 135 3.16 16.38 10.33
CA LEU A 135 2.54 16.92 9.10
C LEU A 135 1.02 16.71 9.06
N LEU A 136 0.53 15.63 9.69
CA LEU A 136 -0.89 15.36 9.82
C LEU A 136 -1.54 16.34 10.81
N ILE A 137 -0.88 16.57 11.94
CA ILE A 137 -1.28 17.54 12.97
C ILE A 137 -1.27 18.95 12.36
N MET A 138 -0.16 19.34 11.72
CA MET A 138 -0.04 20.64 11.04
C MET A 138 -1.21 20.89 10.07
N ALA A 139 -1.59 19.87 9.28
CA ALA A 139 -2.71 20.02 8.35
C ALA A 139 -4.05 20.30 9.06
N LEU A 140 -4.31 19.62 10.19
CA LEU A 140 -5.52 19.85 10.98
C LEU A 140 -5.51 21.22 11.67
N GLU A 141 -4.37 21.66 12.21
CA GLU A 141 -4.21 23.00 12.79
C GLU A 141 -4.44 24.11 11.75
N LYS A 142 -3.97 23.93 10.51
CA LYS A 142 -4.23 24.86 9.40
C LYS A 142 -5.72 24.97 9.05
N LEU A 143 -6.51 23.97 9.38
CA LEU A 143 -7.97 23.96 9.25
C LEU A 143 -8.67 24.45 10.53
N GLY A 144 -7.93 24.95 11.52
CA GLY A 144 -8.45 25.55 12.74
C GLY A 144 -8.71 24.57 13.88
N ALA A 145 -8.12 23.38 13.84
CA ALA A 145 -8.17 22.45 14.97
C ALA A 145 -7.26 22.91 16.12
N GLU A 146 -7.77 22.76 17.33
CA GLU A 146 -6.98 22.85 18.58
C GLU A 146 -6.43 21.46 18.87
N ILE A 147 -5.10 21.31 18.94
CA ILE A 147 -4.42 20.04 19.15
C ILE A 147 -3.72 20.02 20.50
N GLU A 148 -3.93 18.96 21.26
CA GLU A 148 -3.25 18.67 22.51
C GLU A 148 -2.66 17.26 22.44
N ILE A 149 -1.45 17.07 23.00
CA ILE A 149 -0.84 15.74 23.10
C ILE A 149 -0.72 15.41 24.60
N GLU A 150 -1.46 14.40 25.02
CA GLU A 150 -1.50 14.00 26.43
C GLU A 150 -1.60 12.47 26.54
N GLY A 151 -0.79 11.88 27.43
CA GLY A 151 -0.83 10.44 27.74
C GLY A 151 -0.61 9.51 26.54
N GLY A 152 0.13 9.98 25.50
CA GLY A 152 0.35 9.22 24.27
C GLY A 152 -0.79 9.33 23.25
N TYR A 153 -1.75 10.22 23.47
CA TYR A 153 -2.86 10.51 22.57
C TYR A 153 -2.72 11.89 21.95
N VAL A 154 -3.15 12.01 20.70
CA VAL A 154 -3.45 13.29 20.05
C VAL A 154 -4.93 13.55 20.24
N ILE A 155 -5.24 14.66 20.91
CA ILE A 155 -6.61 15.13 21.17
C ILE A 155 -6.85 16.34 20.29
N ALA A 156 -7.76 16.21 19.34
CA ALA A 156 -8.11 17.26 18.37
C ALA A 156 -9.51 17.75 18.65
N ARG A 157 -9.69 19.08 18.68
CA ARG A 157 -10.99 19.75 18.89
C ARG A 157 -11.21 20.84 17.87
N ALA A 158 -12.42 20.94 17.38
CA ALA A 158 -12.90 22.01 16.50
C ALA A 158 -14.30 22.45 16.92
N LYS A 159 -14.41 23.13 18.06
CA LYS A 159 -15.70 23.51 18.69
C LYS A 159 -16.67 24.25 17.75
N ASN A 160 -16.14 25.02 16.81
CA ASN A 160 -16.91 25.76 15.82
C ASN A 160 -16.85 25.13 14.42
N GLY A 161 -16.45 23.85 14.31
CA GLY A 161 -16.15 23.16 13.07
C GLY A 161 -14.86 23.64 12.40
N LEU A 162 -14.35 22.85 11.49
CA LEU A 162 -13.16 23.17 10.70
C LEU A 162 -13.46 24.31 9.69
N ARG A 163 -12.40 25.04 9.32
CA ARG A 163 -12.45 26.11 8.32
C ARG A 163 -11.42 25.88 7.25
N GLY A 164 -11.76 26.18 6.01
CA GLY A 164 -10.85 26.15 4.88
C GLY A 164 -9.64 27.06 5.11
N GLY A 165 -8.53 26.67 4.52
CA GLY A 165 -7.26 27.38 4.66
C GLY A 165 -6.22 26.86 3.67
N GLU A 166 -5.01 27.43 3.73
CA GLU A 166 -3.90 27.01 2.91
C GLU A 166 -3.00 26.05 3.69
N ILE A 167 -2.85 24.84 3.15
CA ILE A 167 -1.94 23.81 3.67
C ILE A 167 -0.83 23.63 2.64
N LYS A 168 0.40 23.98 3.01
CA LYS A 168 1.58 23.74 2.19
C LYS A 168 2.48 22.75 2.90
N PHE A 169 2.60 21.55 2.35
CA PHE A 169 3.50 20.55 2.92
C PHE A 169 4.96 20.88 2.60
N PRO A 170 5.88 20.84 3.58
CA PRO A 170 7.30 21.09 3.36
C PRO A 170 7.96 19.97 2.53
N LYS A 171 7.39 18.77 2.59
CA LYS A 171 7.74 17.60 1.78
C LYS A 171 6.49 16.84 1.41
N VAL A 172 6.52 16.11 0.29
CA VAL A 172 5.39 15.27 -0.12
C VAL A 172 5.09 14.23 0.96
N THR A 173 3.82 14.12 1.33
CA THR A 173 3.35 13.17 2.35
C THR A 173 2.02 12.57 1.95
N VAL A 174 1.97 11.26 1.75
CA VAL A 174 0.74 10.53 1.42
C VAL A 174 -0.24 10.60 2.59
N SER A 175 0.22 10.29 3.80
CA SER A 175 -0.61 10.31 5.01
C SER A 175 -1.16 11.71 5.31
N GLY A 176 -0.32 12.74 5.21
CA GLY A 176 -0.73 14.14 5.40
C GLY A 176 -1.76 14.57 4.37
N THR A 177 -1.59 14.18 3.11
CA THR A 177 -2.54 14.50 2.03
C THR A 177 -3.89 13.82 2.26
N HIS A 178 -3.93 12.54 2.66
CA HIS A 178 -5.19 11.86 3.00
C HIS A 178 -5.93 12.54 4.16
N VAL A 179 -5.20 12.89 5.24
CA VAL A 179 -5.79 13.56 6.41
C VAL A 179 -6.32 14.94 6.05
N ALA A 180 -5.52 15.75 5.35
CA ALA A 180 -5.93 17.07 4.88
C ALA A 180 -7.14 17.02 3.96
N LEU A 181 -7.13 16.12 2.98
CA LEU A 181 -8.20 15.94 2.01
C LEU A 181 -9.54 15.58 2.67
N MET A 182 -9.53 14.56 3.54
CA MET A 182 -10.75 14.14 4.25
C MET A 182 -11.28 15.22 5.17
N ALA A 183 -10.42 15.88 5.97
CA ALA A 183 -10.85 16.94 6.88
C ALA A 183 -11.41 18.16 6.15
N ALA A 184 -10.83 18.51 4.99
CA ALA A 184 -11.24 19.66 4.19
C ALA A 184 -12.64 19.52 3.60
N THR A 185 -13.14 18.30 3.35
CA THR A 185 -14.45 18.09 2.72
C THR A 185 -15.63 18.68 3.50
N LEU A 186 -15.54 18.70 4.83
CA LEU A 186 -16.56 19.27 5.72
C LEU A 186 -16.13 20.59 6.38
N ALA A 187 -14.96 21.13 6.03
CA ALA A 187 -14.49 22.42 6.50
C ALA A 187 -15.25 23.57 5.81
N ARG A 188 -15.60 24.61 6.53
CA ARG A 188 -16.30 25.77 5.94
C ARG A 188 -15.38 26.61 5.08
N GLY A 189 -15.72 26.84 3.83
CA GLY A 189 -14.94 27.59 2.87
C GLY A 189 -14.05 26.71 1.99
N THR A 190 -13.02 27.28 1.40
CA THR A 190 -12.12 26.61 0.47
C THR A 190 -10.81 26.24 1.14
N THR A 191 -10.34 25.04 0.92
CA THR A 191 -9.01 24.57 1.32
C THR A 191 -8.14 24.37 0.09
N ILE A 192 -6.91 24.87 0.16
CA ILE A 192 -5.88 24.65 -0.86
C ILE A 192 -4.79 23.78 -0.22
N ILE A 193 -4.47 22.66 -0.85
CA ILE A 193 -3.41 21.75 -0.40
C ILE A 193 -2.29 21.78 -1.44
N ASP A 194 -1.19 22.44 -1.12
CA ASP A 194 0.00 22.52 -1.96
C ASP A 194 1.06 21.49 -1.56
N ASN A 195 1.84 21.05 -2.55
CA ASN A 195 2.79 19.95 -2.42
C ASN A 195 2.13 18.65 -1.96
N ALA A 196 0.89 18.43 -2.42
CA ALA A 196 0.12 17.23 -2.16
C ALA A 196 0.77 16.00 -2.82
N ALA A 197 0.60 14.85 -2.20
CA ALA A 197 0.96 13.57 -2.80
C ALA A 197 0.09 13.31 -4.04
N ARG A 198 0.70 12.69 -5.08
CA ARG A 198 0.08 12.45 -6.37
C ARG A 198 -0.17 10.97 -6.65
N GLU A 199 0.09 10.12 -5.67
CA GLU A 199 -0.13 8.68 -5.76
C GLU A 199 -1.56 8.39 -6.25
N PRO A 200 -1.74 7.39 -7.14
CA PRO A 200 -3.08 7.02 -7.66
C PRO A 200 -4.11 6.80 -6.57
N GLU A 201 -3.69 6.33 -5.41
CA GLU A 201 -4.54 6.09 -4.24
C GLU A 201 -5.12 7.39 -3.65
N ILE A 202 -4.41 8.52 -3.79
CA ILE A 202 -4.95 9.85 -3.43
C ILE A 202 -6.07 10.24 -4.38
N GLY A 203 -5.85 10.02 -5.68
CA GLY A 203 -6.87 10.26 -6.71
C GLY A 203 -8.11 9.42 -6.48
N ASP A 204 -7.95 8.14 -6.17
CA ASP A 204 -9.04 7.21 -5.91
C ASP A 204 -9.91 7.64 -4.73
N VAL A 205 -9.29 8.12 -3.65
CA VAL A 205 -10.01 8.69 -2.50
C VAL A 205 -10.73 9.99 -2.88
N ALA A 206 -10.08 10.89 -3.62
CA ALA A 206 -10.69 12.13 -4.07
C ALA A 206 -11.91 11.88 -4.99
N ASP A 207 -11.83 10.91 -5.89
CA ASP A 207 -12.91 10.48 -6.76
C ASP A 207 -14.08 9.89 -5.96
N CYS A 208 -13.79 9.07 -4.95
CA CYS A 208 -14.80 8.55 -4.03
C CYS A 208 -15.48 9.67 -3.25
N LEU A 209 -14.73 10.61 -2.69
CA LEU A 209 -15.25 11.76 -1.98
C LEU A 209 -16.15 12.62 -2.88
N ASN A 210 -15.78 12.83 -4.14
CA ASN A 210 -16.61 13.54 -5.12
C ASN A 210 -17.93 12.79 -5.41
N LYS A 211 -17.90 11.45 -5.50
CA LYS A 211 -19.12 10.63 -5.59
C LYS A 211 -20.00 10.77 -4.34
N MET A 212 -19.40 10.99 -3.18
CA MET A 212 -20.11 11.27 -1.93
C MET A 212 -20.67 12.71 -1.86
N GLY A 213 -20.38 13.55 -2.85
CA GLY A 213 -20.87 14.93 -2.93
C GLY A 213 -19.84 15.98 -2.49
N ALA A 214 -18.59 15.62 -2.26
CA ALA A 214 -17.51 16.57 -2.07
C ALA A 214 -17.20 17.34 -3.38
N LYS A 215 -16.43 18.41 -3.26
CA LYS A 215 -15.99 19.23 -4.38
C LYS A 215 -14.48 19.36 -4.37
N VAL A 216 -13.82 18.32 -4.85
CA VAL A 216 -12.36 18.23 -4.96
C VAL A 216 -11.95 18.41 -6.40
N THR A 217 -11.01 19.32 -6.67
CA THR A 217 -10.40 19.58 -7.97
C THR A 217 -8.87 19.50 -7.87
N GLY A 218 -8.18 19.46 -9.02
CA GLY A 218 -6.72 19.32 -9.06
C GLY A 218 -6.24 17.88 -8.84
N ILE A 219 -7.10 16.89 -8.93
CA ILE A 219 -6.78 15.47 -8.72
C ILE A 219 -5.63 15.04 -9.66
N GLY A 220 -4.64 14.34 -9.12
CA GLY A 220 -3.45 13.91 -9.86
C GLY A 220 -2.35 14.97 -9.98
N THR A 221 -2.59 16.19 -9.49
CA THR A 221 -1.59 17.26 -9.43
C THR A 221 -1.04 17.46 -8.03
N SER A 222 0.00 18.27 -7.88
CA SER A 222 0.56 18.65 -6.58
C SER A 222 -0.28 19.70 -5.83
N ARG A 223 -1.37 20.18 -6.42
CA ARG A 223 -2.26 21.18 -5.82
C ARG A 223 -3.71 20.69 -5.87
N LEU A 224 -4.26 20.37 -4.72
CA LEU A 224 -5.68 20.04 -4.55
C LEU A 224 -6.43 21.26 -4.03
N VAL A 225 -7.63 21.45 -4.54
CA VAL A 225 -8.57 22.47 -4.05
C VAL A 225 -9.86 21.78 -3.62
N VAL A 226 -10.29 22.03 -2.38
CA VAL A 226 -11.48 21.43 -1.79
C VAL A 226 -12.42 22.54 -1.35
N GLU A 227 -13.60 22.60 -1.94
CA GLU A 227 -14.69 23.43 -1.43
C GLU A 227 -15.49 22.60 -0.40
N GLY A 228 -15.49 23.06 0.84
CA GLY A 228 -16.19 22.35 1.91
C GLY A 228 -17.70 22.33 1.69
N VAL A 229 -18.33 21.24 2.09
CA VAL A 229 -19.79 21.03 2.00
C VAL A 229 -20.39 20.78 3.39
N ALA A 230 -21.68 21.05 3.54
CA ALA A 230 -22.37 20.88 4.83
C ALA A 230 -22.49 19.41 5.26
N LYS A 231 -22.59 18.49 4.29
CA LYS A 231 -22.69 17.05 4.51
C LYS A 231 -22.22 16.28 3.29
N LEU A 232 -21.81 15.03 3.51
CA LEU A 232 -21.58 14.05 2.45
C LEU A 232 -22.67 12.97 2.47
N ASN A 233 -22.89 12.35 1.31
CA ASN A 233 -23.87 11.30 1.10
C ASN A 233 -23.20 9.93 1.04
N GLY A 234 -24.00 8.87 0.95
CA GLY A 234 -23.50 7.55 0.58
C GLY A 234 -23.05 7.52 -0.88
N ALA A 235 -22.20 6.54 -1.21
CA ALA A 235 -21.74 6.33 -2.58
C ALA A 235 -21.40 4.87 -2.83
N ARG A 236 -21.24 4.51 -4.12
CA ARG A 236 -20.65 3.23 -4.55
C ARG A 236 -19.35 3.52 -5.28
N HIS A 237 -18.28 2.86 -4.86
CA HIS A 237 -16.95 3.06 -5.42
C HIS A 237 -16.19 1.74 -5.50
N ALA A 238 -15.55 1.49 -6.64
CA ALA A 238 -14.66 0.35 -6.81
C ALA A 238 -13.21 0.79 -6.51
N VAL A 239 -12.56 0.07 -5.59
CA VAL A 239 -11.16 0.30 -5.25
C VAL A 239 -10.29 0.03 -6.48
N LEU A 240 -9.35 0.93 -6.79
CA LEU A 240 -8.41 0.74 -7.89
C LEU A 240 -7.53 -0.52 -7.69
N PRO A 241 -7.01 -1.13 -8.77
CA PRO A 241 -6.11 -2.28 -8.66
C PRO A 241 -4.81 -1.92 -7.96
N ASP A 242 -4.23 -2.88 -7.22
CA ASP A 242 -3.00 -2.68 -6.46
C ASP A 242 -1.78 -2.66 -7.39
N ARG A 243 -1.22 -1.47 -7.60
CA ARG A 243 -0.02 -1.27 -8.41
C ARG A 243 1.23 -1.90 -7.81
N ILE A 244 1.28 -2.05 -6.48
CA ILE A 244 2.42 -2.67 -5.79
C ILE A 244 2.34 -4.20 -5.93
N GLU A 245 1.16 -4.79 -5.82
CA GLU A 245 0.95 -6.19 -6.15
C GLU A 245 1.31 -6.47 -7.63
N THR A 246 0.85 -5.62 -8.55
CA THR A 246 1.18 -5.68 -9.98
C THR A 246 2.69 -5.69 -10.22
N GLY A 247 3.41 -4.71 -9.67
CA GLY A 247 4.86 -4.60 -9.80
C GLY A 247 5.61 -5.78 -9.17
N THR A 248 5.12 -6.28 -8.05
CA THR A 248 5.70 -7.44 -7.37
C THR A 248 5.62 -8.71 -8.23
N TYR A 249 4.46 -9.02 -8.79
CA TYR A 249 4.32 -10.18 -9.67
C TYR A 249 5.07 -9.99 -10.99
N ALA A 250 5.10 -8.76 -11.53
CA ALA A 250 5.90 -8.45 -12.70
C ALA A 250 7.40 -8.75 -12.46
N MET A 251 7.94 -8.38 -11.30
CA MET A 251 9.32 -8.69 -10.91
C MET A 251 9.53 -10.18 -10.65
N ALA A 252 8.55 -10.89 -10.09
CA ALA A 252 8.62 -12.34 -9.93
C ALA A 252 8.77 -13.04 -11.29
N VAL A 253 7.97 -12.67 -12.30
CA VAL A 253 8.07 -13.20 -13.67
C VAL A 253 9.40 -12.83 -14.31
N ALA A 254 9.84 -11.57 -14.15
CA ALA A 254 11.14 -11.14 -14.64
C ALA A 254 12.28 -11.96 -14.03
N MET A 255 12.19 -12.33 -12.76
CA MET A 255 13.22 -13.08 -12.04
C MET A 255 13.24 -14.57 -12.40
N THR A 256 12.08 -15.22 -12.48
CA THR A 256 11.96 -16.67 -12.77
C THR A 256 11.98 -16.99 -14.25
N GLY A 257 11.65 -16.02 -15.11
CA GLY A 257 11.30 -16.24 -16.52
C GLY A 257 9.88 -16.78 -16.67
N GLY A 258 9.42 -16.85 -17.90
CA GLY A 258 8.06 -17.29 -18.24
C GLY A 258 7.22 -16.19 -18.89
N ASP A 259 5.89 -16.32 -18.81
CA ASP A 259 4.94 -15.46 -19.48
C ASP A 259 3.62 -15.41 -18.71
N VAL A 260 3.31 -14.26 -18.11
CA VAL A 260 2.13 -14.07 -17.26
C VAL A 260 1.35 -12.83 -17.65
N LEU A 261 0.03 -12.96 -17.75
CA LEU A 261 -0.91 -11.85 -17.83
C LEU A 261 -1.29 -11.40 -16.41
N LEU A 262 -0.92 -10.18 -16.05
CA LEU A 262 -1.41 -9.50 -14.85
C LEU A 262 -2.74 -8.83 -15.20
N GLN A 263 -3.84 -9.48 -14.81
CA GLN A 263 -5.19 -9.10 -15.22
C GLN A 263 -5.81 -8.05 -14.31
N ASN A 264 -6.70 -7.23 -14.85
CA ASN A 264 -7.43 -6.18 -14.11
C ASN A 264 -6.53 -5.09 -13.52
N THR A 265 -5.42 -4.78 -14.20
CA THR A 265 -4.51 -3.68 -13.82
C THR A 265 -4.21 -2.79 -15.01
N ARG A 266 -3.58 -1.65 -14.77
CA ARG A 266 -3.37 -0.62 -15.79
C ARG A 266 -1.95 -0.05 -15.69
N PRO A 267 -1.24 0.18 -16.82
CA PRO A 267 0.15 0.62 -16.82
C PRO A 267 0.36 2.01 -16.21
N GLU A 268 -0.59 2.93 -16.38
CA GLU A 268 -0.47 4.30 -15.85
C GLU A 268 -0.35 4.38 -14.33
N LEU A 269 -0.75 3.32 -13.61
CA LEU A 269 -0.63 3.25 -12.14
C LEU A 269 0.81 3.04 -11.66
N LEU A 270 1.70 2.47 -12.51
CA LEU A 270 3.07 2.08 -12.14
C LEU A 270 4.07 2.22 -13.30
N GLN A 271 3.88 3.18 -14.19
CA GLN A 271 4.68 3.32 -15.41
C GLN A 271 6.19 3.33 -15.14
N SER A 272 6.66 4.05 -14.13
CA SER A 272 8.09 4.09 -13.77
C SER A 272 8.67 2.70 -13.44
N ALA A 273 7.90 1.84 -12.79
CA ALA A 273 8.34 0.47 -12.49
C ALA A 273 8.35 -0.41 -13.75
N LEU A 274 7.40 -0.22 -14.66
CA LEU A 274 7.36 -0.93 -15.95
C LEU A 274 8.52 -0.50 -16.86
N ASP A 275 8.88 0.78 -16.85
CA ASP A 275 10.02 1.30 -17.59
C ASP A 275 11.34 0.69 -17.08
N VAL A 276 11.51 0.59 -15.76
CA VAL A 276 12.65 -0.08 -15.13
C VAL A 276 12.70 -1.56 -15.52
N LEU A 277 11.56 -2.27 -15.48
CA LEU A 277 11.50 -3.67 -15.91
C LEU A 277 11.91 -3.84 -17.38
N THR A 278 11.46 -2.94 -18.25
CA THR A 278 11.84 -2.96 -19.67
C THR A 278 13.37 -2.79 -19.83
N GLN A 279 13.99 -1.91 -19.05
CA GLN A 279 15.45 -1.73 -19.06
C GLN A 279 16.21 -3.00 -18.62
N THR A 280 15.62 -3.84 -17.77
CA THR A 280 16.23 -5.14 -17.39
C THR A 280 16.22 -6.18 -18.52
N GLY A 281 15.62 -5.89 -19.67
CA GLY A 281 15.41 -6.83 -20.77
C GLY A 281 14.12 -7.66 -20.65
N THR A 282 13.23 -7.32 -19.74
CA THR A 282 11.91 -7.94 -19.58
C THR A 282 10.92 -7.33 -20.58
N THR A 283 10.16 -8.18 -21.25
CA THR A 283 9.12 -7.71 -22.18
C THR A 283 7.85 -7.35 -21.40
N VAL A 284 7.41 -6.10 -21.56
CA VAL A 284 6.18 -5.56 -20.96
C VAL A 284 5.23 -5.17 -22.10
N THR A 285 4.04 -5.74 -22.10
CA THR A 285 3.03 -5.46 -23.15
C THR A 285 1.69 -5.10 -22.50
N THR A 286 1.15 -3.94 -22.86
CA THR A 286 -0.20 -3.57 -22.47
C THR A 286 -1.21 -4.30 -23.31
N THR A 287 -2.26 -4.86 -22.67
CA THR A 287 -3.37 -5.55 -23.30
C THR A 287 -4.70 -4.97 -22.84
N ASN A 288 -5.81 -5.37 -23.49
CA ASN A 288 -7.16 -4.96 -23.07
C ASN A 288 -7.56 -5.53 -21.70
N GLU A 289 -6.90 -6.59 -21.23
CA GLU A 289 -7.20 -7.25 -19.96
C GLU A 289 -6.26 -6.85 -18.84
N GLY A 290 -5.13 -6.20 -19.15
CA GLY A 290 -4.11 -5.81 -18.18
C GLY A 290 -2.71 -5.69 -18.79
N ILE A 291 -1.69 -6.19 -18.07
CA ILE A 291 -0.29 -6.08 -18.46
C ILE A 291 0.32 -7.47 -18.57
N ARG A 292 0.85 -7.82 -19.75
CA ARG A 292 1.59 -9.07 -19.97
C ARG A 292 3.07 -8.86 -19.73
N ILE A 293 3.65 -9.70 -18.90
CA ILE A 293 5.08 -9.71 -18.57
C ILE A 293 5.68 -11.01 -19.07
N ALA A 294 6.74 -10.91 -19.85
CA ALA A 294 7.43 -12.09 -20.38
C ALA A 294 8.96 -11.93 -20.34
N ARG A 295 9.67 -13.01 -20.02
CA ARG A 295 11.11 -13.11 -20.16
C ARG A 295 11.53 -14.50 -20.62
N ASN A 296 12.14 -14.58 -21.78
CA ASN A 296 12.48 -15.83 -22.49
C ASN A 296 13.98 -16.11 -22.50
N GLY A 297 14.60 -16.26 -21.33
CA GLY A 297 15.94 -16.87 -21.22
C GLY A 297 17.13 -15.92 -21.40
N ALA A 298 17.00 -14.69 -21.89
CA ALA A 298 18.04 -13.69 -21.83
C ALA A 298 18.35 -13.34 -20.37
N GLY A 299 19.63 -13.13 -20.04
CA GLY A 299 19.99 -12.71 -18.67
C GLY A 299 19.45 -11.32 -18.38
N LEU A 300 19.15 -11.06 -17.12
CA LEU A 300 18.74 -9.74 -16.64
C LEU A 300 19.89 -8.74 -16.77
N LEU A 301 19.55 -7.52 -17.21
CA LEU A 301 20.49 -6.40 -17.24
C LEU A 301 20.42 -5.61 -15.92
N PRO A 302 21.53 -5.09 -15.41
CA PRO A 302 21.55 -4.25 -14.23
C PRO A 302 20.90 -2.90 -14.52
N VAL A 303 20.27 -2.33 -13.49
CA VAL A 303 19.68 -0.98 -13.54
C VAL A 303 20.00 -0.22 -12.28
N ASP A 304 20.14 1.10 -12.38
CA ASP A 304 20.27 2.02 -11.26
C ASP A 304 18.94 2.74 -11.03
N VAL A 305 18.44 2.74 -9.79
CA VAL A 305 17.14 3.31 -9.45
C VAL A 305 17.22 4.12 -8.16
N THR A 306 16.57 5.28 -8.15
CA THR A 306 16.31 6.06 -6.95
C THR A 306 14.81 6.07 -6.67
N THR A 307 14.41 5.70 -5.45
CA THR A 307 13.00 5.80 -5.05
C THR A 307 12.57 7.25 -4.97
N ALA A 308 11.34 7.53 -5.37
CA ALA A 308 10.79 8.88 -5.32
C ALA A 308 9.25 8.83 -5.17
N PRO A 309 8.62 9.92 -4.69
CA PRO A 309 7.16 10.04 -4.72
C PRO A 309 6.62 9.86 -6.14
N PHE A 310 5.37 9.42 -6.26
CA PHE A 310 4.73 9.24 -7.56
C PHE A 310 4.80 10.55 -8.41
N PRO A 311 5.15 10.48 -9.71
CA PRO A 311 5.23 9.28 -10.56
C PRO A 311 6.62 8.59 -10.59
N GLY A 312 7.51 8.87 -9.65
CA GLY A 312 8.80 8.21 -9.55
C GLY A 312 8.69 6.75 -9.14
N PHE A 313 9.83 6.06 -9.03
CA PHE A 313 9.87 4.66 -8.65
C PHE A 313 9.43 4.47 -7.20
N PRO A 314 8.39 3.65 -6.92
CA PRO A 314 7.81 3.56 -5.60
C PRO A 314 8.72 2.81 -4.62
N THR A 315 8.92 3.40 -3.43
CA THR A 315 9.64 2.75 -2.32
C THR A 315 9.05 1.39 -1.94
N ASP A 316 7.75 1.16 -2.17
CA ASP A 316 7.07 -0.13 -1.91
C ASP A 316 7.48 -1.26 -2.87
N LEU A 317 8.22 -0.96 -3.95
CA LEU A 317 8.82 -1.93 -4.88
C LEU A 317 10.35 -2.02 -4.77
N GLN A 318 10.99 -1.26 -3.89
CA GLN A 318 12.45 -1.22 -3.73
C GLN A 318 13.03 -2.59 -3.40
N ALA A 319 12.46 -3.29 -2.42
CA ALA A 319 12.96 -4.61 -1.97
C ALA A 319 12.83 -5.68 -3.07
N GLN A 320 11.72 -5.65 -3.83
CA GLN A 320 11.48 -6.56 -4.94
C GLN A 320 12.47 -6.33 -6.08
N LEU A 321 12.76 -5.06 -6.40
CA LEU A 321 13.78 -4.72 -7.39
C LEU A 321 15.17 -5.17 -6.93
N MET A 322 15.50 -5.02 -5.66
CA MET A 322 16.79 -5.48 -5.10
C MET A 322 16.94 -6.99 -5.23
N ALA A 323 15.87 -7.75 -4.96
CA ALA A 323 15.88 -9.20 -5.19
C ALA A 323 16.11 -9.52 -6.67
N LEU A 324 15.40 -8.84 -7.60
CA LEU A 324 15.56 -9.01 -9.04
C LEU A 324 17.01 -8.74 -9.49
N MET A 325 17.60 -7.64 -9.02
CA MET A 325 18.97 -7.25 -9.37
C MET A 325 20.03 -8.21 -8.84
N SER A 326 19.72 -9.02 -7.83
CA SER A 326 20.64 -10.06 -7.33
C SER A 326 20.97 -11.13 -8.39
N LEU A 327 20.19 -11.25 -9.47
CA LEU A 327 20.46 -12.15 -10.60
C LEU A 327 20.82 -11.38 -11.90
N ALA A 328 20.99 -10.07 -11.86
CA ALA A 328 21.37 -9.28 -13.04
C ALA A 328 22.86 -9.53 -13.41
N LYS A 329 23.18 -9.39 -14.71
CA LYS A 329 24.57 -9.54 -15.20
C LYS A 329 25.35 -8.24 -15.03
N GLY A 330 25.79 -7.95 -13.82
CA GLY A 330 26.54 -6.73 -13.49
C GLY A 330 26.17 -6.18 -12.11
N THR A 331 26.46 -4.90 -11.93
CA THR A 331 26.23 -4.19 -10.68
C THR A 331 25.09 -3.21 -10.84
N SER A 332 24.21 -3.15 -9.85
CA SER A 332 23.07 -2.20 -9.78
C SER A 332 23.19 -1.36 -8.51
N HIS A 333 22.73 -0.12 -8.57
CA HIS A 333 22.63 0.78 -7.42
C HIS A 333 21.17 1.14 -7.17
N ILE A 334 20.71 0.92 -5.95
CA ILE A 334 19.35 1.29 -5.53
C ILE A 334 19.46 2.27 -4.36
N THR A 335 19.01 3.50 -4.58
CA THR A 335 19.01 4.57 -3.58
C THR A 335 17.60 4.76 -3.03
N GLU A 336 17.45 4.63 -1.70
CA GLU A 336 16.19 4.79 -0.99
C GLU A 336 16.12 6.18 -0.34
N THR A 337 15.26 7.06 -0.86
CA THR A 337 15.14 8.44 -0.40
C THR A 337 13.89 8.70 0.45
N ILE A 338 13.01 7.71 0.60
CA ILE A 338 11.72 7.87 1.28
C ILE A 338 11.78 7.40 2.73
N PHE A 339 12.44 6.25 2.99
CA PHE A 339 12.51 5.64 4.32
C PHE A 339 13.93 5.15 4.63
N GLU A 340 14.59 5.82 5.56
CA GLU A 340 16.00 5.65 5.92
C GLU A 340 16.39 4.22 6.35
N ASN A 341 15.48 3.46 6.96
CA ASN A 341 15.75 2.11 7.49
C ASN A 341 15.18 0.98 6.61
N ARG A 342 14.87 1.25 5.33
CA ARG A 342 14.17 0.27 4.49
C ARG A 342 15.09 -0.76 3.82
N PHE A 343 16.09 -1.25 4.55
CA PHE A 343 17.06 -2.25 4.06
C PHE A 343 17.12 -3.53 4.90
N MET A 344 16.15 -3.78 5.77
CA MET A 344 16.14 -4.95 6.69
C MET A 344 16.15 -6.30 5.95
N HIS A 345 15.64 -6.35 4.71
CA HIS A 345 15.64 -7.56 3.87
C HIS A 345 17.02 -7.93 3.31
N VAL A 346 17.99 -7.03 3.33
CA VAL A 346 19.33 -7.25 2.77
C VAL A 346 20.01 -8.45 3.42
N GLN A 347 19.94 -8.56 4.74
CA GLN A 347 20.54 -9.69 5.47
C GLN A 347 19.87 -11.02 5.14
N GLU A 348 18.55 -11.01 4.92
CA GLU A 348 17.81 -12.21 4.55
C GLU A 348 18.05 -12.61 3.09
N LEU A 349 18.18 -11.64 2.16
CA LEU A 349 18.62 -11.92 0.79
C LEU A 349 20.06 -12.48 0.74
N ALA A 350 20.94 -11.98 1.61
CA ALA A 350 22.30 -12.53 1.73
C ALA A 350 22.30 -14.01 2.16
N ARG A 351 21.31 -14.45 2.96
CA ARG A 351 21.15 -15.89 3.30
C ARG A 351 20.83 -16.74 2.07
N LEU A 352 20.17 -16.17 1.07
CA LEU A 352 19.94 -16.82 -0.22
C LEU A 352 21.14 -16.71 -1.18
N GLY A 353 22.21 -16.05 -0.77
CA GLY A 353 23.45 -15.90 -1.55
C GLY A 353 23.56 -14.60 -2.35
N ALA A 354 22.66 -13.63 -2.14
CA ALA A 354 22.78 -12.31 -2.74
C ALA A 354 23.99 -11.54 -2.21
N ARG A 355 24.63 -10.74 -3.06
CA ARG A 355 25.78 -9.88 -2.71
C ARG A 355 25.33 -8.43 -2.73
N ILE A 356 25.10 -7.88 -1.55
CA ILE A 356 24.58 -6.53 -1.38
C ILE A 356 25.40 -5.80 -0.33
N THR A 357 25.91 -4.62 -0.68
CA THR A 357 26.62 -3.72 0.23
C THR A 357 25.81 -2.45 0.40
N LEU A 358 25.68 -1.99 1.64
CA LEU A 358 24.98 -0.74 1.98
C LEU A 358 25.99 0.36 2.28
N ASP A 359 25.74 1.53 1.67
CA ASP A 359 26.47 2.77 1.98
C ASP A 359 25.42 3.91 2.08
N GLY A 360 25.12 4.30 3.31
CA GLY A 360 24.08 5.29 3.59
C GLY A 360 22.71 4.87 3.04
N GLU A 361 22.17 5.66 2.13
CA GLU A 361 20.88 5.45 1.49
C GLU A 361 20.97 4.57 0.22
N THR A 362 22.16 4.10 -0.15
CA THR A 362 22.37 3.36 -1.40
C THR A 362 22.79 1.93 -1.12
N ALA A 363 22.11 0.99 -1.77
CA ALA A 363 22.50 -0.40 -1.86
C ALA A 363 23.21 -0.67 -3.19
N THR A 364 24.40 -1.25 -3.14
CA THR A 364 25.12 -1.79 -4.30
C THR A 364 24.89 -3.29 -4.37
N ILE A 365 24.29 -3.77 -5.45
CA ILE A 365 23.95 -5.16 -5.67
C ILE A 365 24.83 -5.71 -6.77
N GLU A 366 25.68 -6.67 -6.43
CA GLU A 366 26.47 -7.44 -7.40
C GLU A 366 25.68 -8.69 -7.78
N GLY A 367 25.29 -8.78 -9.05
CA GLY A 367 24.52 -9.93 -9.53
C GLY A 367 25.30 -11.25 -9.44
N VAL A 368 24.62 -12.29 -8.98
CA VAL A 368 25.19 -13.65 -8.87
C VAL A 368 24.58 -14.58 -9.92
N LYS A 369 25.27 -15.68 -10.22
CA LYS A 369 24.79 -16.65 -11.22
C LYS A 369 23.51 -17.36 -10.76
N ARG A 370 23.36 -17.59 -9.45
CA ARG A 370 22.23 -18.29 -8.81
C ARG A 370 22.11 -17.92 -7.35
N LEU A 371 20.90 -17.98 -6.87
CA LEU A 371 20.56 -17.96 -5.44
C LEU A 371 20.32 -19.39 -4.97
N HIS A 372 20.41 -19.61 -3.66
CA HIS A 372 20.22 -20.92 -3.04
C HIS A 372 19.13 -20.85 -1.98
N GLY A 373 18.30 -21.88 -1.92
CA GLY A 373 17.26 -22.00 -0.92
C GLY A 373 17.85 -22.06 0.51
N ALA A 374 17.21 -21.35 1.43
CA ALA A 374 17.60 -21.30 2.84
C ALA A 374 16.36 -20.93 3.70
N PRO A 375 16.37 -21.23 5.01
CA PRO A 375 15.41 -20.65 5.92
C PRO A 375 15.63 -19.13 6.02
N VAL A 376 14.57 -18.34 5.81
CA VAL A 376 14.57 -16.87 5.91
C VAL A 376 13.42 -16.37 6.76
N MET A 377 13.54 -15.15 7.23
CA MET A 377 12.57 -14.53 8.13
C MET A 377 11.97 -13.28 7.50
N ALA A 378 10.65 -13.25 7.39
CA ALA A 378 9.91 -12.07 7.02
C ALA A 378 10.07 -10.98 8.11
N THR A 379 10.43 -9.76 7.72
CA THR A 379 10.73 -8.64 8.64
C THR A 379 9.67 -7.56 8.62
N ASP A 380 9.13 -7.28 7.45
CA ASP A 380 8.03 -6.34 7.23
C ASP A 380 7.22 -6.73 5.99
N LEU A 381 6.13 -6.02 5.76
CA LEU A 381 5.17 -6.26 4.69
C LEU A 381 5.80 -6.34 3.28
N ARG A 382 6.66 -5.38 2.91
CA ARG A 382 7.21 -5.27 1.54
C ARG A 382 8.53 -6.01 1.39
N ALA A 383 9.38 -5.96 2.40
CA ALA A 383 10.61 -6.75 2.45
C ALA A 383 10.32 -8.25 2.36
N SER A 384 9.27 -8.71 3.03
CA SER A 384 8.92 -10.14 3.06
C SER A 384 8.63 -10.73 1.69
N VAL A 385 7.96 -9.99 0.80
CA VAL A 385 7.64 -10.51 -0.53
C VAL A 385 8.87 -10.57 -1.44
N SER A 386 9.89 -9.74 -1.20
CA SER A 386 11.17 -9.85 -1.93
C SER A 386 11.85 -11.19 -1.68
N LEU A 387 11.73 -11.74 -0.46
CA LEU A 387 12.24 -13.06 -0.12
C LEU A 387 11.47 -14.17 -0.83
N VAL A 388 10.15 -14.01 -1.00
CA VAL A 388 9.33 -14.97 -1.77
C VAL A 388 9.76 -15.00 -3.22
N ILE A 389 9.86 -13.84 -3.90
CA ILE A 389 10.25 -13.80 -5.31
C ILE A 389 11.69 -14.26 -5.53
N ALA A 390 12.61 -13.97 -4.60
CA ALA A 390 13.96 -14.50 -4.64
C ALA A 390 13.98 -16.03 -4.49
N ALA A 391 13.18 -16.59 -3.58
CA ALA A 391 13.04 -18.02 -3.37
C ALA A 391 12.47 -18.75 -4.58
N LEU A 392 11.54 -18.13 -5.34
CA LEU A 392 11.01 -18.72 -6.58
C LEU A 392 12.11 -18.96 -7.63
N ALA A 393 13.17 -18.15 -7.64
CA ALA A 393 14.29 -18.26 -8.58
C ALA A 393 15.51 -18.98 -7.97
N ALA A 394 15.53 -19.27 -6.68
CA ALA A 394 16.63 -19.94 -6.00
C ALA A 394 16.68 -21.44 -6.33
N GLU A 395 17.87 -22.03 -6.30
CA GLU A 395 18.03 -23.48 -6.39
C GLU A 395 17.74 -24.13 -5.01
N GLY A 396 16.85 -25.13 -4.99
CA GLY A 396 16.49 -25.87 -3.79
C GLY A 396 15.27 -25.31 -3.07
N GLU A 397 15.19 -25.56 -1.78
CA GLU A 397 14.01 -25.25 -0.95
C GLU A 397 14.29 -24.05 -0.03
N THR A 398 13.33 -23.15 0.04
CA THR A 398 13.31 -22.02 0.97
C THR A 398 12.13 -22.14 1.91
N MET A 399 12.36 -21.89 3.20
CA MET A 399 11.32 -21.77 4.22
C MET A 399 11.22 -20.32 4.67
N VAL A 400 10.12 -19.65 4.33
CA VAL A 400 9.84 -18.28 4.77
C VAL A 400 9.04 -18.34 6.07
N ASN A 401 9.60 -17.78 7.14
CA ASN A 401 8.99 -17.70 8.46
C ASN A 401 8.32 -16.34 8.68
N ARG A 402 7.41 -16.25 9.66
CA ARG A 402 6.66 -15.03 10.03
C ARG A 402 5.81 -14.47 8.88
N VAL A 403 5.14 -15.33 8.14
CA VAL A 403 4.37 -14.96 6.93
C VAL A 403 3.16 -14.06 7.20
N TYR A 404 2.77 -13.84 8.46
CA TYR A 404 1.75 -12.85 8.82
C TYR A 404 2.07 -11.43 8.32
N HIS A 405 3.35 -11.11 8.05
CA HIS A 405 3.73 -9.86 7.39
C HIS A 405 3.24 -9.81 5.94
N LEU A 406 3.27 -10.93 5.21
CA LEU A 406 2.76 -11.03 3.84
C LEU A 406 1.24 -10.84 3.79
N ASP A 407 0.51 -11.42 4.76
CA ASP A 407 -0.95 -11.35 4.84
C ASP A 407 -1.50 -9.94 5.03
N ARG A 408 -0.64 -9.00 5.41
CA ARG A 408 -0.97 -7.59 5.52
C ARG A 408 -1.13 -6.88 4.17
N GLY A 409 -0.49 -7.39 3.11
CA GLY A 409 -0.42 -6.67 1.85
C GLY A 409 -0.57 -7.50 0.58
N PHE A 410 -0.62 -8.82 0.68
CA PHE A 410 -0.77 -9.72 -0.46
C PHE A 410 -1.88 -10.72 -0.22
N GLU A 411 -2.92 -10.65 -1.04
CA GLU A 411 -4.06 -11.55 -0.95
C GLU A 411 -3.76 -12.86 -1.66
N ARG A 412 -3.82 -14.00 -0.94
CA ARG A 412 -3.69 -15.35 -1.49
C ARG A 412 -2.44 -15.51 -2.38
N LEU A 413 -1.31 -14.98 -1.92
CA LEU A 413 -0.05 -14.93 -2.66
C LEU A 413 0.36 -16.32 -3.16
N GLU A 414 0.37 -17.32 -2.28
CA GLU A 414 0.74 -18.69 -2.57
C GLU A 414 -0.19 -19.34 -3.61
N GLU A 415 -1.49 -19.06 -3.54
CA GLU A 415 -2.45 -19.62 -4.48
C GLU A 415 -2.31 -18.98 -5.88
N LYS A 416 -2.13 -17.67 -5.96
CA LYS A 416 -1.92 -16.94 -7.21
C LYS A 416 -0.65 -17.43 -7.93
N LEU A 417 0.45 -17.58 -7.20
CA LEU A 417 1.73 -18.06 -7.74
C LEU A 417 1.68 -19.55 -8.11
N SER A 418 1.07 -20.38 -7.28
CA SER A 418 0.90 -21.82 -7.55
C SER A 418 0.12 -22.07 -8.85
N ARG A 419 -0.92 -21.27 -9.12
CA ARG A 419 -1.69 -21.36 -10.39
C ARG A 419 -0.85 -21.00 -11.62
N CYS A 420 0.24 -20.28 -11.45
CA CYS A 420 1.19 -19.96 -12.50
C CYS A 420 2.38 -20.95 -12.57
N GLY A 421 2.33 -22.06 -11.82
CA GLY A 421 3.32 -23.12 -11.86
C GLY A 421 4.40 -23.05 -10.79
N ALA A 422 4.32 -22.12 -9.84
CA ALA A 422 5.22 -22.11 -8.68
C ALA A 422 4.95 -23.31 -7.77
N VAL A 423 6.01 -23.90 -7.23
CA VAL A 423 5.93 -24.91 -6.16
C VAL A 423 6.02 -24.17 -4.84
N ILE A 424 4.89 -23.76 -4.34
CA ILE A 424 4.74 -22.92 -3.14
C ILE A 424 3.54 -23.39 -2.32
N GLU A 425 3.71 -23.55 -1.02
CA GLU A 425 2.65 -23.97 -0.12
C GLU A 425 2.75 -23.29 1.24
N ARG A 426 1.60 -23.03 1.85
CA ARG A 426 1.51 -22.57 3.24
C ARG A 426 1.45 -23.76 4.18
N ILE A 427 2.32 -23.79 5.17
CA ILE A 427 2.38 -24.78 6.23
C ILE A 427 1.86 -24.12 7.50
N SER A 428 0.67 -24.54 7.92
CA SER A 428 0.10 -24.14 9.21
C SER A 428 0.79 -24.88 10.35
N SER A 429 1.06 -24.18 11.46
CA SER A 429 1.67 -24.75 12.67
C SER A 429 0.62 -25.08 13.72
#